data_843a8a2090827f5f4dc3542a258232e7
#
_entry.id   843a8a2090827f5f4dc3542a258232e7
#
_cell.length_a   1.000
_cell.length_b   1.000
_cell.length_c   1.000
_cell.angle_alpha   90.00
_cell.angle_beta   90.00
_cell.angle_gamma   90.00
#
_symmetry.space_group_name_H-M   'P 1'
#
loop_
_entity.id
_entity.type
_entity.pdbx_description
1 polymer ?
#
loop_
_entity_poly.entity_id
_entity_poly.type
_entity_poly.pdbx_seq_one_letter_code
_entity_poly.pdbx_strand_id
1 'polypeptide(L)'
;MKARPFLAAVLAAAIALLSLGAAGWWVLWQRSPLGLQNQRLELPLAARFVPRTAPLSLHWLLTPEQPAAYARAVAAPRQRRQAAAAADRLRDGAFAAAGLDYASELAPWLGRESSFALLTPPGAPEQPGWVLALRSRDSEGARRFLQRFWQSRSLAGTDLQISSYRGMGLISGRGALLGQDPQPLATALINDELVLIASGRGVLEQALDVSQIDELNQAASPPLQQAVARLGHGVALLTARPQAMEQWLGLPALAGAEPGAAVELVAALSPSGRGLQLDALTQLREPLPPLLAPPAALAQQLQVPVSSLALVSEPARLLETTDPDPWAQLLGPVLRSALEHLPASLPALVASADQGPLLWAQSGQTWLLGTTAQQPPLEALDAALAAEGYSSSPLQSRGLTLQAWTKLQSKPVKGNPDQLQAQLAGARSVQATWAWWGQSLSVLNQQDEGRRAPAERLEQLESLGTLKAPVQWAMDGATAQQLLSGWQPWRLVSALSSSSITPLVDGAALSLESDDLPARALRLRGLLQFKG
;
A
#
# COMPACT_ATOMS: atom_id res chain seq x y z
N MET A 1 6.45 25.45 65.97
CA MET A 1 7.09 25.27 64.66
C MET A 1 6.25 25.99 63.62
N LYS A 2 6.84 26.90 62.84
CA LYS A 2 6.09 27.72 61.85
C LYS A 2 5.68 26.84 60.67
N ALA A 3 4.38 26.55 60.50
CA ALA A 3 3.83 25.67 59.46
C ALA A 3 4.17 26.09 58.01
N ARG A 4 4.41 27.37 57.79
CA ARG A 4 4.70 27.94 56.45
C ARG A 4 5.98 27.41 55.78
N PRO A 5 7.17 27.33 56.47
CA PRO A 5 8.38 26.83 55.81
C PRO A 5 8.32 25.30 55.52
N PHE A 6 7.60 24.54 56.34
CA PHE A 6 7.39 23.13 56.13
C PHE A 6 6.50 22.87 54.88
N LEU A 7 5.43 23.64 54.76
CA LEU A 7 4.52 23.53 53.59
C LEU A 7 5.24 23.92 52.27
N ALA A 8 6.10 24.95 52.32
CA ALA A 8 6.91 25.36 51.17
C ALA A 8 7.94 24.28 50.76
N ALA A 9 8.56 23.62 51.75
CA ALA A 9 9.50 22.52 51.47
C ALA A 9 8.80 21.28 50.87
N VAL A 10 7.61 20.94 51.39
CA VAL A 10 6.81 19.82 50.82
C VAL A 10 6.34 20.15 49.40
N LEU A 11 5.90 21.37 49.13
CA LEU A 11 5.50 21.80 47.79
C LEU A 11 6.67 21.78 46.80
N ALA A 12 7.84 22.28 47.23
CA ALA A 12 9.05 22.26 46.42
C ALA A 12 9.49 20.81 46.07
N ALA A 13 9.42 19.91 47.06
CA ALA A 13 9.72 18.48 46.85
C ALA A 13 8.70 17.83 45.91
N ALA A 14 7.41 18.14 46.00
CA ALA A 14 6.38 17.63 45.11
C ALA A 14 6.58 18.11 43.66
N ILE A 15 6.89 19.42 43.48
CA ILE A 15 7.20 19.98 42.15
C ILE A 15 8.46 19.35 41.57
N ALA A 16 9.50 19.14 42.37
CA ALA A 16 10.72 18.47 41.90
C ALA A 16 10.47 17.03 41.47
N LEU A 17 9.67 16.26 42.23
CA LEU A 17 9.29 14.88 41.85
C LEU A 17 8.41 14.83 40.60
N LEU A 18 7.47 15.75 40.44
CA LEU A 18 6.66 15.88 39.25
C LEU A 18 7.50 16.27 38.03
N SER A 19 8.46 17.20 38.20
CA SER A 19 9.38 17.58 37.12
C SER A 19 10.30 16.45 36.69
N LEU A 20 10.85 15.70 37.67
CA LEU A 20 11.65 14.50 37.41
C LEU A 20 10.82 13.38 36.77
N GLY A 21 9.57 13.20 37.22
CA GLY A 21 8.62 12.27 36.61
C GLY A 21 8.28 12.64 35.17
N ALA A 22 8.02 13.91 34.91
CA ALA A 22 7.74 14.45 33.59
C ALA A 22 8.97 14.34 32.64
N ALA A 23 10.16 14.69 33.17
CA ALA A 23 11.40 14.55 32.42
C ALA A 23 11.73 13.08 32.11
N GLY A 24 11.55 12.18 33.09
CA GLY A 24 11.70 10.73 32.89
C GLY A 24 10.70 10.17 31.87
N TRP A 25 9.43 10.59 31.97
CA TRP A 25 8.39 10.27 30.99
C TRP A 25 8.74 10.79 29.59
N TRP A 26 9.18 12.03 29.49
CA TRP A 26 9.61 12.66 28.24
C TRP A 26 10.76 11.89 27.56
N VAL A 27 11.80 11.49 28.33
CA VAL A 27 12.94 10.71 27.84
C VAL A 27 12.50 9.30 27.40
N LEU A 28 11.62 8.65 28.18
CA LEU A 28 11.05 7.35 27.82
C LEU A 28 10.18 7.43 26.58
N TRP A 29 9.39 8.49 26.44
CA TRP A 29 8.55 8.74 25.28
C TRP A 29 9.38 8.97 24.02
N GLN A 30 10.41 9.82 24.06
CA GLN A 30 11.30 10.09 22.94
C GLN A 30 12.11 8.86 22.50
N ARG A 31 12.43 7.97 23.42
CA ARG A 31 13.14 6.71 23.14
C ARG A 31 12.20 5.53 22.85
N SER A 32 10.90 5.76 22.92
CA SER A 32 9.92 4.70 22.65
C SER A 32 9.94 4.33 21.17
N PRO A 33 10.02 3.01 20.84
CA PRO A 33 9.86 2.55 19.46
C PRO A 33 8.52 2.96 18.84
N LEU A 34 7.50 3.22 19.66
CA LEU A 34 6.16 3.69 19.22
C LEU A 34 6.19 5.10 18.60
N GLY A 35 7.24 5.89 18.87
CA GLY A 35 7.43 7.19 18.23
C GLY A 35 7.49 7.15 16.70
N LEU A 36 7.80 5.96 16.13
CA LEU A 36 7.83 5.76 14.69
C LEU A 36 6.46 5.98 14.01
N GLN A 37 5.35 5.82 14.73
CA GLN A 37 4.00 6.05 14.19
C GLN A 37 3.78 7.51 13.78
N ASN A 38 4.44 8.43 14.48
CA ASN A 38 4.31 9.87 14.25
C ASN A 38 5.61 10.48 13.70
N GLN A 39 6.49 9.64 13.11
CA GLN A 39 7.72 10.15 12.54
C GLN A 39 7.40 11.05 11.36
N ARG A 40 7.90 12.29 11.41
CA ARG A 40 7.76 13.23 10.30
C ARG A 40 8.51 12.70 9.08
N LEU A 41 7.86 12.74 7.94
CA LEU A 41 8.50 12.41 6.68
C LEU A 41 9.45 13.55 6.28
N GLU A 42 10.70 13.21 6.03
CA GLU A 42 11.74 14.14 5.62
C GLU A 42 12.28 13.74 4.25
N LEU A 43 12.80 14.72 3.51
CA LEU A 43 13.50 14.43 2.28
C LEU A 43 14.82 13.72 2.59
N PRO A 44 15.10 12.56 1.96
CA PRO A 44 16.33 11.83 2.17
C PRO A 44 17.54 12.59 1.62
N LEU A 45 18.69 12.47 2.30
CA LEU A 45 19.95 13.05 1.81
C LEU A 45 20.33 12.46 0.44
N ALA A 46 20.07 11.16 0.26
CA ALA A 46 20.34 10.46 -1.00
C ALA A 46 19.53 10.98 -2.19
N ALA A 47 18.38 11.64 -1.97
CA ALA A 47 17.57 12.21 -3.06
C ALA A 47 18.32 13.24 -3.92
N ARG A 48 19.40 13.83 -3.38
CA ARG A 48 20.29 14.71 -4.13
C ARG A 48 21.07 13.97 -5.22
N PHE A 49 21.28 12.67 -5.05
CA PHE A 49 22.03 11.83 -6.00
C PHE A 49 21.12 11.03 -6.92
N VAL A 50 19.83 11.25 -6.85
CA VAL A 50 18.81 10.58 -7.67
C VAL A 50 18.26 11.57 -8.70
N PRO A 51 18.34 11.25 -10.01
CA PRO A 51 17.72 12.07 -11.05
C PRO A 51 16.21 12.22 -10.86
N ARG A 52 15.65 13.39 -11.20
CA ARG A 52 14.18 13.56 -11.28
C ARG A 52 13.53 12.59 -12.27
N THR A 53 14.29 12.09 -13.23
CA THR A 53 13.84 11.14 -14.24
C THR A 53 14.01 9.69 -13.82
N ALA A 54 14.51 9.43 -12.61
CA ALA A 54 14.68 8.05 -12.11
C ALA A 54 13.37 7.27 -12.19
N PRO A 55 13.36 6.05 -12.77
CA PRO A 55 12.18 5.24 -12.88
C PRO A 55 11.55 4.90 -11.52
N LEU A 56 12.40 4.61 -10.52
CA LEU A 56 11.98 4.22 -9.17
C LEU A 56 13.05 4.64 -8.17
N SER A 57 12.63 5.19 -7.02
CA SER A 57 13.49 5.33 -5.85
C SER A 57 12.76 4.88 -4.58
N LEU A 58 13.49 4.25 -3.67
CA LEU A 58 13.01 3.83 -2.36
C LEU A 58 14.00 4.30 -1.31
N HIS A 59 13.51 5.07 -0.35
CA HIS A 59 14.29 5.61 0.74
C HIS A 59 13.73 5.10 2.07
N TRP A 60 14.56 4.43 2.84
CA TRP A 60 14.27 3.95 4.17
C TRP A 60 14.89 4.90 5.19
N LEU A 61 14.05 5.57 5.99
CA LEU A 61 14.43 6.70 6.84
C LEU A 61 14.55 6.30 8.32
N LEU A 62 14.95 5.07 8.57
CA LEU A 62 15.11 4.47 9.89
C LEU A 62 16.52 3.90 10.08
N THR A 63 16.95 3.80 11.33
CA THR A 63 18.06 2.88 11.62
C THR A 63 17.58 1.44 11.45
N PRO A 64 18.42 0.55 10.93
CA PRO A 64 17.99 -0.82 10.60
C PRO A 64 17.47 -1.66 11.78
N GLU A 65 17.77 -1.25 13.03
CA GLU A 65 17.32 -1.92 14.24
C GLU A 65 15.91 -1.49 14.71
N GLN A 66 15.45 -0.30 14.27
CA GLN A 66 14.17 0.27 14.72
C GLN A 66 12.94 -0.58 14.34
N PRO A 67 12.84 -1.19 13.14
CA PRO A 67 11.70 -2.04 12.80
C PRO A 67 11.50 -3.22 13.75
N ALA A 68 12.60 -3.89 14.16
CA ALA A 68 12.53 -5.01 15.11
C ALA A 68 12.13 -4.55 16.51
N ALA A 69 12.65 -3.40 16.95
CA ALA A 69 12.26 -2.79 18.23
C ALA A 69 10.78 -2.42 18.24
N TYR A 70 10.28 -1.83 17.15
CA TYR A 70 8.86 -1.50 16.98
C TYR A 70 7.98 -2.75 16.98
N ALA A 71 8.31 -3.73 16.14
CA ALA A 71 7.56 -4.99 16.07
C ALA A 71 7.44 -5.67 17.44
N ARG A 72 8.54 -5.67 18.21
CA ARG A 72 8.54 -6.18 19.60
C ARG A 72 7.60 -5.37 20.51
N ALA A 73 7.54 -4.05 20.36
CA ALA A 73 6.75 -3.20 21.22
C ALA A 73 5.24 -3.36 21.00
N VAL A 74 4.80 -3.54 19.73
CA VAL A 74 3.37 -3.63 19.38
C VAL A 74 2.81 -5.05 19.42
N ALA A 75 3.66 -6.07 19.31
CA ALA A 75 3.23 -7.47 19.33
C ALA A 75 2.71 -7.91 20.70
N ALA A 76 1.77 -8.87 20.68
CA ALA A 76 1.28 -9.52 21.88
C ALA A 76 2.45 -10.14 22.68
N PRO A 77 2.37 -10.21 24.02
CA PRO A 77 3.49 -10.62 24.87
C PRO A 77 4.15 -11.96 24.45
N ARG A 78 3.35 -12.92 24.01
CA ARG A 78 3.82 -14.24 23.58
C ARG A 78 4.53 -14.23 22.23
N GLN A 79 4.26 -13.23 21.39
CA GLN A 79 4.76 -13.13 20.01
C GLN A 79 5.90 -12.14 19.84
N ARG A 80 6.25 -11.36 20.85
CA ARG A 80 7.26 -10.29 20.80
C ARG A 80 8.60 -10.69 20.19
N ARG A 81 9.11 -11.87 20.57
CA ARG A 81 10.39 -12.37 20.04
C ARG A 81 10.27 -12.75 18.56
N GLN A 82 9.17 -13.40 18.20
CA GLN A 82 8.92 -13.83 16.82
C GLN A 82 8.74 -12.63 15.89
N ALA A 83 7.99 -11.61 16.32
CA ALA A 83 7.78 -10.39 15.56
C ALA A 83 9.09 -9.63 15.31
N ALA A 84 9.93 -9.47 16.35
CA ALA A 84 11.24 -8.86 16.20
C ALA A 84 12.13 -9.66 15.24
N ALA A 85 12.20 -10.98 15.40
CA ALA A 85 13.00 -11.84 14.53
C ALA A 85 12.50 -11.84 13.07
N ALA A 86 11.21 -11.66 12.82
CA ALA A 86 10.67 -11.51 11.47
C ALA A 86 11.14 -10.20 10.82
N ALA A 87 11.14 -9.10 11.56
CA ALA A 87 11.65 -7.81 11.08
C ALA A 87 13.17 -7.85 10.82
N ASP A 88 13.94 -8.52 11.72
CA ASP A 88 15.38 -8.71 11.51
C ASP A 88 15.67 -9.53 10.25
N ARG A 89 14.95 -10.65 10.03
CA ARG A 89 15.10 -11.45 8.80
C ARG A 89 14.81 -10.65 7.54
N LEU A 90 13.76 -9.83 7.56
CA LEU A 90 13.43 -8.97 6.41
C LEU A 90 14.56 -7.97 6.12
N ARG A 91 15.10 -7.32 7.17
CA ARG A 91 16.27 -6.43 7.05
C ARG A 91 17.47 -7.17 6.46
N ASP A 92 17.84 -8.29 7.06
CA ASP A 92 19.00 -9.06 6.65
C ASP A 92 18.86 -9.57 5.21
N GLY A 93 17.67 -10.05 4.84
CA GLY A 93 17.36 -10.46 3.47
C GLY A 93 17.39 -9.31 2.47
N ALA A 94 16.94 -8.11 2.85
CA ALA A 94 16.99 -6.95 1.98
C ALA A 94 18.45 -6.53 1.67
N PHE A 95 19.33 -6.51 2.67
CA PHE A 95 20.75 -6.25 2.43
C PHE A 95 21.45 -7.41 1.71
N ALA A 96 21.09 -8.65 1.99
CA ALA A 96 21.62 -9.82 1.28
C ALA A 96 21.23 -9.80 -0.22
N ALA A 97 20.02 -9.34 -0.57
CA ALA A 97 19.63 -9.16 -1.96
C ALA A 97 20.48 -8.09 -2.67
N ALA A 98 20.94 -7.07 -1.94
CA ALA A 98 21.93 -6.11 -2.41
C ALA A 98 23.38 -6.65 -2.37
N GLY A 99 23.58 -7.92 -1.98
CA GLY A 99 24.88 -8.56 -1.90
C GLY A 99 25.74 -8.09 -0.71
N LEU A 100 25.11 -7.62 0.38
CA LEU A 100 25.74 -7.11 1.57
C LEU A 100 25.29 -7.90 2.80
N ASP A 101 26.21 -8.18 3.71
CA ASP A 101 25.89 -8.75 5.02
C ASP A 101 25.68 -7.65 6.06
N TYR A 102 24.45 -7.57 6.59
CA TYR A 102 24.14 -6.52 7.55
C TYR A 102 24.98 -6.64 8.82
N ALA A 103 25.05 -7.82 9.42
CA ALA A 103 25.65 -8.00 10.74
C ALA A 103 27.16 -7.72 10.76
N SER A 104 27.87 -8.22 9.76
CA SER A 104 29.34 -8.11 9.71
C SER A 104 29.84 -6.87 8.99
N GLU A 105 29.08 -6.36 8.01
CA GLU A 105 29.56 -5.28 7.12
C GLU A 105 28.94 -3.92 7.44
N LEU A 106 27.64 -3.86 7.77
CA LEU A 106 26.89 -2.62 7.84
C LEU A 106 26.57 -2.17 9.26
N ALA A 107 26.21 -3.09 10.17
CA ALA A 107 25.75 -2.78 11.52
C ALA A 107 26.67 -1.84 12.32
N PRO A 108 28.01 -1.91 12.20
CA PRO A 108 28.88 -1.05 12.99
C PRO A 108 28.78 0.45 12.64
N TRP A 109 28.45 0.79 11.39
CA TRP A 109 28.55 2.17 10.89
C TRP A 109 27.29 2.71 10.24
N LEU A 110 26.34 1.85 9.82
CA LEU A 110 25.13 2.27 9.12
C LEU A 110 24.22 3.09 10.02
N GLY A 111 23.74 4.22 9.52
CA GLY A 111 22.87 5.19 10.20
C GLY A 111 21.39 5.07 9.82
N ARG A 112 20.72 6.23 9.88
CA ARG A 112 19.24 6.32 9.73
C ARG A 112 18.71 6.23 8.31
N GLU A 113 19.57 6.23 7.29
CA GLU A 113 19.10 6.28 5.92
C GLU A 113 19.76 5.21 5.07
N SER A 114 18.93 4.45 4.37
CA SER A 114 19.31 3.53 3.32
C SER A 114 18.41 3.77 2.12
N SER A 115 18.99 4.04 0.96
CA SER A 115 18.25 4.44 -0.23
C SER A 115 18.68 3.61 -1.42
N PHE A 116 17.73 3.20 -2.24
CA PHE A 116 17.91 2.49 -3.49
C PHE A 116 17.23 3.24 -4.61
N ALA A 117 17.88 3.41 -5.75
CA ALA A 117 17.26 3.99 -6.93
C ALA A 117 17.68 3.27 -8.20
N LEU A 118 16.76 3.18 -9.14
CA LEU A 118 17.01 2.78 -10.52
C LEU A 118 17.33 4.05 -11.32
N LEU A 119 18.41 4.00 -12.07
CA LEU A 119 18.85 5.08 -12.95
C LEU A 119 18.90 4.58 -14.39
N THR A 120 18.60 5.46 -15.33
CA THR A 120 18.75 5.18 -16.75
C THR A 120 20.01 5.89 -17.25
N PRO A 121 21.12 5.16 -17.49
CA PRO A 121 22.36 5.77 -17.95
C PRO A 121 22.17 6.39 -19.35
N PRO A 122 22.78 7.53 -19.62
CA PRO A 122 22.81 8.09 -20.96
C PRO A 122 23.45 7.09 -21.93
N GLY A 123 22.76 6.78 -23.03
CA GLY A 123 23.24 5.85 -24.07
C GLY A 123 22.90 4.36 -23.87
N ALA A 124 22.29 3.97 -22.76
CA ALA A 124 21.80 2.60 -22.52
C ALA A 124 20.41 2.59 -21.84
N PRO A 125 19.38 3.14 -22.50
CA PRO A 125 18.06 3.28 -21.88
C PRO A 125 17.37 1.94 -21.57
N GLU A 126 17.76 0.86 -22.23
CA GLU A 126 17.16 -0.46 -22.03
C GLU A 126 17.73 -1.24 -20.84
N GLN A 127 18.85 -0.78 -20.28
CA GLN A 127 19.49 -1.43 -19.13
C GLN A 127 19.56 -0.45 -17.95
N PRO A 128 18.55 -0.44 -17.08
CA PRO A 128 18.57 0.40 -15.90
C PRO A 128 19.76 0.01 -15.01
N GLY A 129 20.56 1.01 -14.65
CA GLY A 129 21.53 0.88 -13.59
C GLY A 129 20.86 1.07 -12.22
N TRP A 130 21.59 0.74 -11.18
CA TRP A 130 21.11 0.98 -9.82
C TRP A 130 22.17 1.70 -8.97
N VAL A 131 21.70 2.47 -8.01
CA VAL A 131 22.52 3.07 -6.97
C VAL A 131 21.91 2.77 -5.60
N LEU A 132 22.77 2.34 -4.68
CA LEU A 132 22.50 2.17 -3.27
C LEU A 132 23.25 3.26 -2.51
N ALA A 133 22.53 4.02 -1.69
CA ALA A 133 23.10 5.08 -0.86
C ALA A 133 22.87 4.73 0.62
N LEU A 134 23.94 4.70 1.40
CA LEU A 134 23.94 4.29 2.80
C LEU A 134 24.54 5.41 3.66
N ARG A 135 23.71 6.01 4.52
CA ARG A 135 24.16 7.09 5.40
C ARG A 135 24.91 6.52 6.59
N SER A 136 26.09 7.07 6.82
CA SER A 136 26.94 6.65 7.94
C SER A 136 26.60 7.40 9.23
N ARG A 137 26.69 6.70 10.35
CA ARG A 137 26.78 7.25 11.72
C ARG A 137 28.21 7.25 12.27
N ASP A 138 29.15 6.62 11.56
CA ASP A 138 30.56 6.51 11.90
C ASP A 138 31.39 6.57 10.61
N SER A 139 32.04 7.71 10.38
CA SER A 139 32.83 7.95 9.17
C SER A 139 34.02 7.01 9.02
N GLU A 140 34.70 6.68 10.13
CA GLU A 140 35.80 5.72 10.15
C GLU A 140 35.32 4.28 9.85
N GLY A 141 34.13 3.93 10.36
CA GLY A 141 33.47 2.67 10.05
C GLY A 141 33.14 2.56 8.56
N ALA A 142 32.62 3.62 7.94
CA ALA A 142 32.31 3.68 6.51
C ALA A 142 33.57 3.54 5.64
N ARG A 143 34.67 4.22 5.99
CA ARG A 143 35.97 4.09 5.29
C ARG A 143 36.50 2.65 5.38
N ARG A 144 36.49 2.05 6.57
CA ARG A 144 36.92 0.65 6.77
C ARG A 144 36.03 -0.32 6.01
N PHE A 145 34.71 -0.05 5.94
CA PHE A 145 33.79 -0.83 5.12
C PHE A 145 34.20 -0.81 3.65
N LEU A 146 34.39 0.36 3.04
CA LEU A 146 34.79 0.47 1.64
C LEU A 146 36.11 -0.21 1.34
N GLN A 147 37.10 -0.11 2.24
CA GLN A 147 38.35 -0.82 2.11
C GLN A 147 38.16 -2.34 2.05
N ARG A 148 37.39 -2.91 3.03
CA ARG A 148 37.11 -4.34 3.06
C ARG A 148 36.24 -4.78 1.89
N PHE A 149 35.26 -3.95 1.49
CA PHE A 149 34.38 -4.19 0.35
C PHE A 149 35.19 -4.52 -0.90
N TRP A 150 36.15 -3.69 -1.24
CA TRP A 150 37.00 -3.92 -2.41
C TRP A 150 38.02 -5.04 -2.20
N GLN A 151 38.59 -5.17 -1.02
CA GLN A 151 39.52 -6.27 -0.69
C GLN A 151 38.87 -7.65 -0.82
N SER A 152 37.60 -7.77 -0.46
CA SER A 152 36.89 -9.07 -0.46
C SER A 152 36.20 -9.38 -1.78
N ARG A 153 35.85 -8.36 -2.58
CA ARG A 153 35.00 -8.53 -3.78
C ARG A 153 35.72 -8.30 -5.10
N SER A 154 36.88 -7.65 -5.11
CA SER A 154 37.66 -7.52 -6.32
C SER A 154 38.19 -8.89 -6.75
N LEU A 155 38.01 -9.23 -8.01
CA LEU A 155 38.59 -10.44 -8.58
C LEU A 155 40.10 -10.32 -8.69
N ALA A 156 40.83 -11.40 -8.49
CA ALA A 156 42.25 -11.47 -8.75
C ALA A 156 42.53 -11.10 -10.23
N GLY A 157 43.38 -10.10 -10.46
CA GLY A 157 43.68 -9.59 -11.81
C GLY A 157 42.69 -8.54 -12.33
N THR A 158 41.77 -8.04 -11.52
CA THR A 158 40.93 -6.88 -11.89
C THR A 158 41.66 -5.62 -11.50
N ASP A 159 41.92 -4.72 -12.48
CA ASP A 159 42.46 -3.40 -12.23
C ASP A 159 41.40 -2.52 -11.56
N LEU A 160 41.57 -2.27 -10.26
CA LEU A 160 40.77 -1.28 -9.55
C LEU A 160 41.23 0.13 -10.01
N GLN A 161 40.29 0.88 -10.53
CA GLN A 161 40.54 2.27 -10.92
C GLN A 161 40.14 3.19 -9.76
N ILE A 162 41.15 3.83 -9.17
CA ILE A 162 40.94 4.90 -8.19
C ILE A 162 41.10 6.22 -8.92
N SER A 163 40.06 7.02 -8.93
CA SER A 163 40.04 8.31 -9.66
C SER A 163 39.28 9.36 -8.86
N SER A 164 39.37 10.60 -9.29
CA SER A 164 38.51 11.68 -8.79
C SER A 164 37.56 12.11 -9.90
N TYR A 165 36.29 12.25 -9.56
CA TYR A 165 35.24 12.74 -10.45
C TYR A 165 34.48 13.88 -9.77
N ARG A 166 34.41 15.05 -10.39
CA ARG A 166 33.81 16.26 -9.82
C ARG A 166 34.32 16.61 -8.41
N GLY A 167 35.59 16.33 -8.12
CA GLY A 167 36.19 16.55 -6.81
C GLY A 167 35.89 15.46 -5.75
N MET A 168 35.14 14.42 -6.11
CA MET A 168 34.81 13.29 -5.22
C MET A 168 35.65 12.07 -5.58
N GLY A 169 36.19 11.38 -4.58
CA GLY A 169 36.93 10.13 -4.76
C GLY A 169 35.99 8.99 -5.24
N LEU A 170 36.39 8.29 -6.30
CA LEU A 170 35.67 7.22 -6.92
C LEU A 170 36.57 6.01 -7.05
N ILE A 171 36.06 4.83 -6.64
CA ILE A 171 36.70 3.54 -6.86
C ILE A 171 35.77 2.71 -7.75
N SER A 172 36.27 2.19 -8.86
CA SER A 172 35.54 1.35 -9.78
C SER A 172 36.32 0.13 -10.21
N GLY A 173 35.62 -0.94 -10.55
CA GLY A 173 36.22 -2.20 -11.00
C GLY A 173 35.15 -3.26 -11.23
N ARG A 174 35.58 -4.52 -11.40
CA ARG A 174 34.66 -5.67 -11.42
C ARG A 174 34.72 -6.36 -10.05
N GLY A 175 33.56 -6.64 -9.50
CA GLY A 175 33.44 -7.32 -8.21
C GLY A 175 32.24 -8.22 -8.18
N ALA A 176 32.30 -9.27 -7.35
CA ALA A 176 31.19 -10.17 -7.08
C ALA A 176 30.48 -9.74 -5.78
N LEU A 177 29.24 -9.30 -5.89
CA LEU A 177 28.37 -9.17 -4.73
C LEU A 177 28.00 -10.57 -4.20
N LEU A 178 27.73 -10.70 -2.92
CA LEU A 178 27.42 -12.00 -2.31
C LEU A 178 26.26 -12.68 -3.04
N GLY A 179 26.50 -13.91 -3.52
CA GLY A 179 25.49 -14.68 -4.26
C GLY A 179 25.21 -14.23 -5.70
N GLN A 180 26.04 -13.32 -6.27
CA GLN A 180 25.89 -12.82 -7.63
C GLN A 180 27.14 -13.04 -8.47
N ASP A 181 26.97 -13.06 -9.78
CA ASP A 181 28.09 -13.09 -10.73
C ASP A 181 28.89 -11.77 -10.70
N PRO A 182 30.19 -11.81 -11.07
CA PRO A 182 31.01 -10.62 -11.14
C PRO A 182 30.48 -9.60 -12.13
N GLN A 183 30.23 -8.38 -11.65
CA GLN A 183 29.68 -7.27 -12.43
C GLN A 183 30.49 -5.98 -12.23
N PRO A 184 30.35 -4.99 -13.13
CA PRO A 184 30.91 -3.67 -12.89
C PRO A 184 30.31 -3.05 -11.64
N LEU A 185 31.16 -2.56 -10.75
CA LEU A 185 30.76 -1.86 -9.54
C LEU A 185 31.54 -0.55 -9.43
N ALA A 186 30.94 0.44 -8.81
CA ALA A 186 31.61 1.67 -8.45
C ALA A 186 31.14 2.17 -7.08
N THR A 187 32.04 2.77 -6.32
CA THR A 187 31.74 3.31 -4.99
C THR A 187 32.33 4.69 -4.81
N ALA A 188 31.65 5.52 -4.01
CA ALA A 188 32.15 6.80 -3.53
C ALA A 188 31.76 7.01 -2.06
N LEU A 189 32.58 7.77 -1.33
CA LEU A 189 32.25 8.26 0.00
C LEU A 189 32.13 9.79 -0.08
N ILE A 190 30.94 10.28 0.19
CA ILE A 190 30.60 11.70 0.06
C ILE A 190 30.62 12.34 1.45
N ASN A 191 31.46 13.36 1.62
CA ASN A 191 31.58 14.14 2.85
C ASN A 191 31.71 13.30 4.13
N ASP A 192 32.29 12.10 4.03
CA ASP A 192 32.43 11.14 5.13
C ASP A 192 31.08 10.70 5.77
N GLU A 193 29.96 11.02 5.12
CA GLU A 193 28.62 10.78 5.65
C GLU A 193 27.80 9.81 4.80
N LEU A 194 27.99 9.77 3.47
CA LEU A 194 27.18 8.97 2.58
C LEU A 194 28.04 8.06 1.70
N VAL A 195 27.84 6.76 1.82
CA VAL A 195 28.45 5.75 0.95
C VAL A 195 27.52 5.51 -0.23
N LEU A 196 28.03 5.66 -1.44
CA LEU A 196 27.34 5.30 -2.68
C LEU A 196 27.96 4.03 -3.25
N ILE A 197 27.13 3.08 -3.65
CA ILE A 197 27.49 1.86 -4.37
C ILE A 197 26.60 1.80 -5.62
N ALA A 198 27.18 1.64 -6.80
CA ALA A 198 26.46 1.66 -8.06
C ALA A 198 26.84 0.48 -8.96
N SER A 199 25.94 0.12 -9.88
CA SER A 199 26.12 -0.91 -10.90
C SER A 199 27.05 -0.47 -12.03
N GLY A 200 28.18 0.10 -11.66
CA GLY A 200 29.23 0.54 -12.58
C GLY A 200 29.53 2.03 -12.51
N ARG A 201 30.65 2.40 -13.12
CA ARG A 201 31.20 3.75 -13.08
C ARG A 201 30.26 4.79 -13.68
N GLY A 202 29.68 4.53 -14.86
CA GLY A 202 28.82 5.51 -15.53
C GLY A 202 27.54 5.85 -14.74
N VAL A 203 26.96 4.86 -14.01
CA VAL A 203 25.81 5.09 -13.12
C VAL A 203 26.20 5.95 -11.93
N LEU A 204 27.37 5.70 -11.34
CA LEU A 204 27.85 6.51 -10.24
C LEU A 204 28.17 7.94 -10.69
N GLU A 205 28.83 8.11 -11.84
CA GLU A 205 29.12 9.44 -12.43
C GLU A 205 27.82 10.20 -12.69
N GLN A 206 26.79 9.56 -13.23
CA GLN A 206 25.45 10.16 -13.40
C GLN A 206 24.87 10.65 -12.07
N ALA A 207 24.93 9.84 -11.00
CA ALA A 207 24.46 10.24 -9.68
C ALA A 207 25.25 11.44 -9.12
N LEU A 208 26.56 11.46 -9.33
CA LEU A 208 27.43 12.57 -8.92
C LEU A 208 27.16 13.84 -9.73
N ASP A 209 26.96 13.74 -11.04
CA ASP A 209 26.60 14.88 -11.90
C ASP A 209 25.27 15.51 -11.48
N VAL A 210 24.26 14.67 -11.27
CA VAL A 210 22.93 15.09 -10.83
C VAL A 210 22.99 15.82 -9.48
N SER A 211 23.87 15.40 -8.58
CA SER A 211 24.03 16.04 -7.28
C SER A 211 24.57 17.48 -7.33
N GLN A 212 25.21 17.87 -8.42
CA GLN A 212 25.78 19.22 -8.61
C GLN A 212 24.77 20.21 -9.21
N ILE A 213 23.64 19.74 -9.73
CA ILE A 213 22.68 20.56 -10.48
C ILE A 213 21.29 20.34 -9.84
N ASP A 214 20.80 21.36 -9.15
CA ASP A 214 19.54 21.28 -8.41
C ASP A 214 18.33 20.99 -9.33
N GLU A 215 18.34 21.46 -10.56
CA GLU A 215 17.28 21.21 -11.55
C GLU A 215 17.18 19.74 -11.96
N LEU A 216 18.22 18.95 -11.77
CA LEU A 216 18.27 17.55 -12.18
C LEU A 216 17.97 16.58 -11.06
N ASN A 217 18.15 16.94 -9.78
CA ASN A 217 17.99 16.03 -8.66
C ASN A 217 16.60 16.05 -8.03
N GLN A 218 16.22 14.94 -7.39
CA GLN A 218 14.93 14.80 -6.73
C GLN A 218 14.80 15.69 -5.49
N ALA A 219 15.88 15.94 -4.73
CA ALA A 219 15.82 16.72 -3.50
C ALA A 219 15.33 18.16 -3.74
N ALA A 220 15.70 18.74 -4.88
CA ALA A 220 15.27 20.07 -5.27
C ALA A 220 14.01 20.09 -6.16
N SER A 221 13.31 18.96 -6.32
CA SER A 221 12.07 18.86 -7.09
C SER A 221 10.90 19.47 -6.30
N PRO A 222 10.30 20.60 -6.76
CA PRO A 222 9.16 21.21 -6.06
C PRO A 222 7.95 20.26 -5.95
N PRO A 223 7.60 19.46 -6.98
CA PRO A 223 6.51 18.49 -6.85
C PRO A 223 6.76 17.45 -5.74
N LEU A 224 7.99 16.90 -5.64
CA LEU A 224 8.33 15.95 -4.60
C LEU A 224 8.31 16.59 -3.20
N GLN A 225 8.84 17.81 -3.06
CA GLN A 225 8.81 18.55 -1.79
C GLN A 225 7.37 18.81 -1.32
N GLN A 226 6.48 19.19 -2.24
CA GLN A 226 5.07 19.39 -1.95
C GLN A 226 4.39 18.07 -1.56
N ALA A 227 4.66 16.98 -2.28
CA ALA A 227 4.11 15.66 -1.96
C ALA A 227 4.56 15.19 -0.58
N VAL A 228 5.85 15.32 -0.24
CA VAL A 228 6.39 14.98 1.09
C VAL A 228 5.73 15.81 2.19
N ALA A 229 5.54 17.12 1.98
CA ALA A 229 4.85 18.00 2.93
C ALA A 229 3.37 17.60 3.14
N ARG A 230 2.68 17.16 2.08
CA ARG A 230 1.28 16.71 2.12
C ARG A 230 1.11 15.33 2.77
N LEU A 231 2.04 14.41 2.54
CA LEU A 231 2.07 13.10 3.19
C LEU A 231 2.36 13.24 4.69
N GLY A 232 3.25 14.15 5.06
CA GLY A 232 3.49 14.59 6.43
C GLY A 232 4.24 13.60 7.32
N HIS A 233 3.85 12.32 7.34
CA HIS A 233 4.45 11.29 8.21
C HIS A 233 4.89 10.08 7.39
N GLY A 234 5.97 9.44 7.83
CA GLY A 234 6.46 8.22 7.20
C GLY A 234 7.86 7.83 7.65
N VAL A 235 8.13 6.54 7.54
CA VAL A 235 9.43 5.92 7.82
C VAL A 235 10.13 5.47 6.55
N ALA A 236 9.42 5.47 5.43
CA ALA A 236 9.96 5.21 4.10
C ALA A 236 9.24 6.10 3.07
N LEU A 237 9.97 6.45 2.02
CA LEU A 237 9.50 7.23 0.88
C LEU A 237 9.80 6.46 -0.40
N LEU A 238 8.78 6.26 -1.22
CA LEU A 238 8.88 5.65 -2.54
C LEU A 238 8.51 6.69 -3.60
N THR A 239 9.29 6.80 -4.66
CA THR A 239 8.87 7.48 -5.88
C THR A 239 8.88 6.50 -7.04
N ALA A 240 7.90 6.59 -7.93
CA ALA A 240 7.84 5.76 -9.12
C ALA A 240 7.21 6.52 -10.30
N ARG A 241 7.79 6.35 -11.48
CA ARG A 241 7.22 6.83 -12.73
C ARG A 241 6.25 5.80 -13.32
N PRO A 242 5.34 6.17 -14.24
CA PRO A 242 4.30 5.29 -14.75
C PRO A 242 4.82 3.92 -15.21
N GLN A 243 5.90 3.91 -15.96
CA GLN A 243 6.52 2.67 -16.44
C GLN A 243 7.00 1.76 -15.30
N ALA A 244 7.58 2.34 -14.26
CA ALA A 244 8.03 1.60 -13.09
C ALA A 244 6.86 1.15 -12.20
N MET A 245 5.77 1.93 -12.15
CA MET A 245 4.54 1.51 -11.46
C MET A 245 4.02 0.18 -12.02
N GLU A 246 3.97 0.06 -13.35
CA GLU A 246 3.53 -1.16 -14.02
C GLU A 246 4.53 -2.30 -13.86
N GLN A 247 5.80 -2.05 -14.22
CA GLN A 247 6.83 -3.09 -14.29
C GLN A 247 7.28 -3.61 -12.92
N TRP A 248 7.42 -2.72 -11.95
CA TRP A 248 8.01 -3.05 -10.64
C TRP A 248 6.99 -3.13 -9.51
N LEU A 249 5.95 -2.29 -9.55
CA LEU A 249 4.93 -2.30 -8.51
C LEU A 249 3.72 -3.16 -8.89
N GLY A 250 3.64 -3.64 -10.15
CA GLY A 250 2.52 -4.45 -10.63
C GLY A 250 1.19 -3.72 -10.48
N LEU A 251 1.23 -2.38 -10.47
CA LEU A 251 0.02 -1.59 -10.51
C LEU A 251 -0.53 -1.67 -11.93
N PRO A 252 -1.85 -1.83 -12.12
CA PRO A 252 -2.43 -1.75 -13.44
C PRO A 252 -1.98 -0.43 -14.07
N ALA A 253 -1.72 -0.46 -15.37
CA ALA A 253 -1.41 0.75 -16.10
C ALA A 253 -2.48 1.78 -15.73
N LEU A 254 -2.10 2.77 -14.95
CA LEU A 254 -2.93 3.96 -14.72
C LEU A 254 -3.09 4.75 -16.03
N ALA A 255 -2.78 4.09 -17.11
CA ALA A 255 -2.72 4.49 -18.48
C ALA A 255 -3.59 3.56 -19.36
N GLY A 256 -4.85 3.39 -19.01
CA GLY A 256 -5.85 3.07 -20.03
C GLY A 256 -6.12 4.30 -20.91
N ALA A 257 -5.69 5.45 -20.48
CA ALA A 257 -5.64 6.70 -21.20
C ALA A 257 -4.28 6.87 -21.86
N GLU A 258 -4.21 7.66 -22.90
CA GLU A 258 -3.02 8.11 -23.60
C GLU A 258 -1.75 8.09 -22.73
N PRO A 259 -0.58 7.61 -23.21
CA PRO A 259 0.64 7.56 -22.41
C PRO A 259 0.89 8.89 -21.73
N GLY A 260 0.63 8.99 -20.44
CA GLY A 260 0.94 10.19 -19.68
C GLY A 260 -0.14 10.79 -18.78
N ALA A 261 -1.25 10.12 -18.49
CA ALA A 261 -2.22 10.62 -17.50
C ALA A 261 -1.59 10.78 -16.12
N ALA A 262 -0.84 9.78 -15.64
CA ALA A 262 -0.04 9.85 -14.43
C ALA A 262 1.37 10.38 -14.73
N VAL A 263 1.90 11.25 -13.87
CA VAL A 263 3.25 11.82 -14.00
C VAL A 263 4.22 11.12 -13.05
N GLU A 264 3.84 11.00 -11.79
CA GLU A 264 4.68 10.44 -10.73
C GLU A 264 3.82 9.96 -9.56
N LEU A 265 4.21 8.83 -9.00
CA LEU A 265 3.72 8.33 -7.72
C LEU A 265 4.72 8.68 -6.62
N VAL A 266 4.25 9.28 -5.55
CA VAL A 266 5.02 9.51 -4.32
C VAL A 266 4.25 8.85 -3.18
N ALA A 267 4.88 7.89 -2.49
CA ALA A 267 4.23 7.15 -1.43
C ALA A 267 5.08 7.13 -0.15
N ALA A 268 4.41 7.27 0.99
CA ALA A 268 4.99 7.12 2.30
C ALA A 268 4.46 5.86 2.99
N LEU A 269 5.33 5.16 3.71
CA LEU A 269 4.97 4.03 4.55
C LEU A 269 5.13 4.44 6.01
N SER A 270 4.10 4.18 6.83
CA SER A 270 4.09 4.47 8.27
C SER A 270 3.65 3.24 9.05
N PRO A 271 4.28 2.91 10.18
CA PRO A 271 3.75 1.91 11.07
C PRO A 271 2.53 2.46 11.83
N SER A 272 1.52 1.64 12.03
CA SER A 272 0.29 1.99 12.76
C SER A 272 -0.19 0.82 13.60
N GLY A 273 0.02 0.87 14.92
CA GLY A 273 -0.26 -0.27 15.78
C GLY A 273 0.45 -1.54 15.29
N ARG A 274 -0.31 -2.60 15.05
CA ARG A 274 0.18 -3.86 14.45
C ARG A 274 0.07 -3.89 12.93
N GLY A 275 -0.02 -2.75 12.29
CA GLY A 275 -0.17 -2.62 10.85
C GLY A 275 0.85 -1.68 10.22
N LEU A 276 0.77 -1.61 8.90
CA LEU A 276 1.48 -0.67 8.06
C LEU A 276 0.44 0.15 7.30
N GLN A 277 0.57 1.45 7.35
CA GLN A 277 -0.20 2.39 6.53
C GLN A 277 0.64 2.84 5.35
N LEU A 278 0.04 2.80 4.18
CA LEU A 278 0.53 3.39 2.95
C LEU A 278 -0.29 4.64 2.68
N ASP A 279 0.37 5.76 2.43
CA ASP A 279 -0.26 6.98 1.93
C ASP A 279 0.47 7.39 0.65
N ALA A 280 -0.24 7.43 -0.46
CA ALA A 280 0.36 7.65 -1.76
C ALA A 280 -0.38 8.72 -2.55
N LEU A 281 0.39 9.58 -3.22
CA LEU A 281 -0.09 10.63 -4.09
C LEU A 281 0.39 10.33 -5.50
N THR A 282 -0.54 10.13 -6.44
CA THR A 282 -0.24 10.04 -7.87
C THR A 282 -0.55 11.38 -8.50
N GLN A 283 0.46 12.06 -9.01
CA GLN A 283 0.29 13.30 -9.75
C GLN A 283 -0.27 13.00 -11.15
N LEU A 284 -1.27 13.77 -11.55
CA LEU A 284 -1.95 13.63 -12.82
C LEU A 284 -1.71 14.89 -13.69
N ARG A 285 -1.74 14.73 -15.01
CA ARG A 285 -1.66 15.86 -15.95
C ARG A 285 -2.93 16.68 -15.95
N GLU A 286 -4.07 15.99 -15.91
CA GLU A 286 -5.39 16.61 -15.92
C GLU A 286 -6.08 16.44 -14.57
N PRO A 287 -6.91 17.40 -14.16
CA PRO A 287 -7.66 17.30 -12.93
C PRO A 287 -8.74 16.22 -13.05
N LEU A 288 -8.96 15.46 -11.97
CA LEU A 288 -10.07 14.52 -11.88
C LEU A 288 -11.38 15.29 -11.62
N PRO A 289 -12.45 14.98 -12.36
CA PRO A 289 -13.77 15.51 -12.03
C PRO A 289 -14.24 14.96 -10.68
N PRO A 290 -15.06 15.71 -9.92
CA PRO A 290 -15.55 15.23 -8.63
C PRO A 290 -16.42 13.97 -8.81
N LEU A 291 -16.26 13.01 -7.90
CA LEU A 291 -17.16 11.89 -7.71
C LEU A 291 -18.02 12.13 -6.46
N LEU A 292 -19.24 11.64 -6.49
CA LEU A 292 -20.11 11.66 -5.32
C LEU A 292 -19.53 10.74 -4.25
N ALA A 293 -19.47 11.20 -3.00
CA ALA A 293 -19.06 10.33 -1.91
C ALA A 293 -20.16 9.29 -1.62
N PRO A 294 -19.81 8.00 -1.40
CA PRO A 294 -20.80 7.02 -0.99
C PRO A 294 -21.35 7.42 0.39
N PRO A 295 -22.68 7.35 0.59
CA PRO A 295 -23.24 7.70 1.88
C PRO A 295 -22.76 6.69 2.93
N ALA A 296 -22.10 7.15 3.98
CA ALA A 296 -21.70 6.33 5.12
C ALA A 296 -22.89 5.56 5.72
N ALA A 297 -24.10 6.11 5.62
CA ALA A 297 -25.34 5.49 6.04
C ALA A 297 -25.60 4.12 5.38
N LEU A 298 -25.21 3.92 4.11
CA LEU A 298 -25.37 2.64 3.42
C LEU A 298 -24.51 1.55 4.08
N ALA A 299 -23.24 1.85 4.38
CA ALA A 299 -22.34 0.92 5.05
C ALA A 299 -22.79 0.60 6.48
N GLN A 300 -23.36 1.56 7.20
CA GLN A 300 -23.88 1.39 8.55
C GLN A 300 -25.14 0.53 8.62
N GLN A 301 -25.87 0.36 7.51
CA GLN A 301 -27.04 -0.53 7.41
C GLN A 301 -26.67 -1.99 7.18
N LEU A 302 -25.41 -2.31 6.96
CA LEU A 302 -24.96 -3.70 6.78
C LEU A 302 -25.14 -4.49 8.09
N GLN A 303 -25.91 -5.58 8.05
CA GLN A 303 -26.23 -6.41 9.22
C GLN A 303 -25.60 -7.82 9.14
N VAL A 304 -25.01 -8.16 8.00
CA VAL A 304 -24.42 -9.48 7.74
C VAL A 304 -22.90 -9.42 8.00
N PRO A 305 -22.31 -10.42 8.68
CA PRO A 305 -20.86 -10.51 8.80
C PRO A 305 -20.24 -10.76 7.43
N VAL A 306 -19.18 -9.98 7.09
CA VAL A 306 -18.58 -10.00 5.77
C VAL A 306 -17.07 -10.20 5.83
N SER A 307 -16.56 -10.98 4.88
CA SER A 307 -15.11 -11.16 4.66
C SER A 307 -14.50 -10.01 3.84
N SER A 308 -15.33 -9.41 2.97
CA SER A 308 -14.91 -8.26 2.15
C SER A 308 -16.06 -7.26 2.04
N LEU A 309 -15.72 -5.97 2.06
CA LEU A 309 -16.65 -4.85 1.94
C LEU A 309 -16.03 -3.81 1.00
N ALA A 310 -16.70 -3.51 -0.11
CA ALA A 310 -16.33 -2.41 -0.98
C ALA A 310 -17.46 -1.39 -1.07
N LEU A 311 -17.09 -0.12 -1.11
CA LEU A 311 -17.97 1.02 -1.36
C LEU A 311 -17.47 1.72 -2.62
N VAL A 312 -18.34 1.88 -3.60
CA VAL A 312 -18.01 2.48 -4.90
C VAL A 312 -19.05 3.53 -5.22
N SER A 313 -18.59 4.74 -5.51
CA SER A 313 -19.47 5.80 -6.02
C SER A 313 -19.66 5.66 -7.52
N GLU A 314 -20.86 5.86 -8.00
CA GLU A 314 -21.18 5.97 -9.42
C GLU A 314 -20.56 4.83 -10.27
N PRO A 315 -20.78 3.54 -9.94
CA PRO A 315 -20.11 2.43 -10.62
C PRO A 315 -20.39 2.39 -12.13
N ALA A 316 -21.58 2.76 -12.59
CA ALA A 316 -21.89 2.86 -14.02
C ALA A 316 -20.98 3.85 -14.76
N ARG A 317 -20.71 5.00 -14.15
CA ARG A 317 -19.78 6.01 -14.68
C ARG A 317 -18.34 5.48 -14.74
N LEU A 318 -17.88 4.77 -13.68
CA LEU A 318 -16.55 4.18 -13.64
C LEU A 318 -16.38 3.03 -14.64
N LEU A 319 -17.45 2.37 -15.04
CA LEU A 319 -17.46 1.27 -16.01
C LEU A 319 -17.71 1.72 -17.45
N GLU A 320 -17.98 3.02 -17.68
CA GLU A 320 -18.23 3.58 -19.02
C GLU A 320 -17.04 3.33 -19.97
N THR A 321 -17.34 2.90 -21.20
CA THR A 321 -16.33 2.57 -22.21
C THR A 321 -16.41 3.41 -23.47
N THR A 322 -17.57 4.00 -23.74
CA THR A 322 -17.82 4.74 -25.00
C THR A 322 -17.19 6.13 -24.97
N ASP A 323 -17.34 6.83 -23.85
CA ASP A 323 -16.73 8.14 -23.59
C ASP A 323 -16.22 8.19 -22.13
N PRO A 324 -15.15 7.42 -21.83
CA PRO A 324 -14.70 7.28 -20.47
C PRO A 324 -14.06 8.57 -19.96
N ASP A 325 -14.57 9.07 -18.84
CA ASP A 325 -13.92 10.17 -18.12
C ASP A 325 -12.59 9.70 -17.47
N PRO A 326 -11.76 10.59 -16.92
CA PRO A 326 -10.50 10.22 -16.32
C PRO A 326 -10.62 9.16 -15.20
N TRP A 327 -11.71 9.13 -14.44
CA TRP A 327 -11.94 8.09 -13.43
C TRP A 327 -12.23 6.72 -14.07
N ALA A 328 -13.08 6.69 -15.10
CA ALA A 328 -13.38 5.47 -15.85
C ALA A 328 -12.11 4.90 -16.52
N GLN A 329 -11.26 5.78 -17.02
CA GLN A 329 -9.98 5.40 -17.60
C GLN A 329 -9.04 4.77 -16.55
N LEU A 330 -8.98 5.34 -15.33
CA LEU A 330 -8.11 4.86 -14.26
C LEU A 330 -8.62 3.57 -13.60
N LEU A 331 -9.91 3.53 -13.25
CA LEU A 331 -10.49 2.46 -12.43
C LEU A 331 -11.29 1.44 -13.22
N GLY A 332 -11.81 1.83 -14.38
CA GLY A 332 -12.66 0.96 -15.20
C GLY A 332 -12.04 -0.39 -15.54
N PRO A 333 -10.78 -0.46 -16.00
CA PRO A 333 -10.12 -1.75 -16.27
C PRO A 333 -10.08 -2.68 -15.05
N VAL A 334 -9.78 -2.14 -13.87
CA VAL A 334 -9.70 -2.92 -12.63
C VAL A 334 -11.08 -3.40 -12.20
N LEU A 335 -12.09 -2.51 -12.23
CA LEU A 335 -13.46 -2.85 -11.88
C LEU A 335 -14.07 -3.87 -12.84
N ARG A 336 -13.87 -3.71 -14.16
CA ARG A 336 -14.34 -4.69 -15.15
C ARG A 336 -13.71 -6.06 -14.92
N SER A 337 -12.40 -6.12 -14.74
CA SER A 337 -11.72 -7.37 -14.43
C SER A 337 -12.26 -8.02 -13.16
N ALA A 338 -12.55 -7.24 -12.13
CA ALA A 338 -13.17 -7.76 -10.90
C ALA A 338 -14.58 -8.33 -11.15
N LEU A 339 -15.40 -7.66 -11.98
CA LEU A 339 -16.75 -8.10 -12.31
C LEU A 339 -16.78 -9.35 -13.22
N GLU A 340 -15.83 -9.48 -14.15
CA GLU A 340 -15.69 -10.66 -15.04
C GLU A 340 -15.42 -11.96 -14.27
N HIS A 341 -14.80 -11.86 -13.11
CA HIS A 341 -14.51 -13.02 -12.25
C HIS A 341 -15.65 -13.42 -11.33
N LEU A 342 -16.81 -12.74 -11.41
CA LEU A 342 -17.97 -13.07 -10.60
C LEU A 342 -18.70 -14.30 -11.14
N PRO A 343 -19.19 -15.18 -10.26
CA PRO A 343 -19.86 -16.43 -10.68
C PRO A 343 -21.27 -16.23 -11.26
N ALA A 344 -21.81 -15.01 -11.23
CA ALA A 344 -23.17 -14.69 -11.66
C ALA A 344 -23.20 -13.35 -12.42
N SER A 345 -24.11 -13.24 -13.40
CA SER A 345 -24.29 -12.03 -14.23
C SER A 345 -25.00 -10.90 -13.50
N LEU A 346 -25.95 -11.21 -12.60
CA LEU A 346 -26.76 -10.19 -11.92
C LEU A 346 -25.94 -9.13 -11.19
N PRO A 347 -24.91 -9.44 -10.39
CA PRO A 347 -24.10 -8.41 -9.74
C PRO A 347 -23.39 -7.47 -10.71
N ALA A 348 -22.89 -8.00 -11.83
CA ALA A 348 -22.23 -7.20 -12.85
C ALA A 348 -23.23 -6.27 -13.56
N LEU A 349 -24.44 -6.76 -13.85
CA LEU A 349 -25.52 -5.96 -14.43
C LEU A 349 -25.97 -4.84 -13.49
N VAL A 350 -26.13 -5.16 -12.17
CA VAL A 350 -26.48 -4.13 -11.17
C VAL A 350 -25.39 -3.05 -11.11
N ALA A 351 -24.12 -3.45 -11.02
CA ALA A 351 -23.01 -2.50 -10.95
C ALA A 351 -22.90 -1.64 -12.21
N SER A 352 -23.09 -2.22 -13.40
CA SER A 352 -22.99 -1.49 -14.66
C SER A 352 -24.15 -0.50 -14.89
N ALA A 353 -25.30 -0.74 -14.28
CA ALA A 353 -26.49 0.10 -14.44
C ALA A 353 -26.73 1.07 -13.27
N ASP A 354 -25.99 0.92 -12.15
CA ASP A 354 -26.16 1.74 -10.96
C ASP A 354 -25.42 3.09 -11.09
N GLN A 355 -26.18 4.18 -11.13
CA GLN A 355 -25.65 5.54 -11.16
C GLN A 355 -25.47 6.13 -9.75
N GLY A 356 -25.88 5.42 -8.73
CA GLY A 356 -25.75 5.80 -7.32
C GLY A 356 -24.58 5.08 -6.63
N PRO A 357 -24.52 5.21 -5.31
CA PRO A 357 -23.51 4.50 -4.53
C PRO A 357 -23.85 3.01 -4.42
N LEU A 358 -22.86 2.18 -4.69
CA LEU A 358 -22.92 0.73 -4.58
C LEU A 358 -22.10 0.27 -3.37
N LEU A 359 -22.71 -0.55 -2.51
CA LEU A 359 -22.04 -1.37 -1.53
C LEU A 359 -21.93 -2.79 -2.09
N TRP A 360 -20.73 -3.31 -2.12
CA TRP A 360 -20.44 -4.72 -2.40
C TRP A 360 -19.97 -5.40 -1.13
N ALA A 361 -20.62 -6.47 -0.71
CA ALA A 361 -20.23 -7.25 0.43
C ALA A 361 -20.14 -8.74 0.06
N GLN A 362 -19.11 -9.42 0.57
CA GLN A 362 -18.95 -10.86 0.43
C GLN A 362 -19.00 -11.52 1.81
N SER A 363 -19.86 -12.51 1.95
CA SER A 363 -20.02 -13.32 3.16
C SER A 363 -19.78 -14.80 2.81
N GLY A 364 -18.58 -15.29 3.09
CA GLY A 364 -18.15 -16.61 2.63
C GLY A 364 -18.17 -16.71 1.11
N GLN A 365 -19.00 -17.58 0.55
CA GLN A 365 -19.18 -17.77 -0.90
C GLN A 365 -20.37 -17.00 -1.47
N THR A 366 -21.08 -16.22 -0.65
CA THR A 366 -22.28 -15.49 -1.06
C THR A 366 -21.98 -14.00 -1.15
N TRP A 367 -22.54 -13.34 -2.17
CA TRP A 367 -22.48 -11.90 -2.32
C TRP A 367 -23.78 -11.24 -1.84
N LEU A 368 -23.65 -10.00 -1.40
CA LEU A 368 -24.70 -9.06 -1.05
C LEU A 368 -24.36 -7.70 -1.61
N LEU A 369 -25.31 -7.05 -2.30
CA LEU A 369 -25.16 -5.68 -2.75
C LEU A 369 -26.16 -4.77 -2.02
N GLY A 370 -25.76 -3.52 -1.83
CA GLY A 370 -26.63 -2.45 -1.38
C GLY A 370 -26.60 -1.31 -2.40
N THR A 371 -27.78 -0.84 -2.82
CA THR A 371 -27.95 0.31 -3.73
C THR A 371 -29.01 1.25 -3.16
N THR A 372 -29.20 2.41 -3.77
CA THR A 372 -30.42 3.19 -3.46
C THR A 372 -31.64 2.46 -3.97
N ALA A 373 -32.80 2.64 -3.32
CA ALA A 373 -34.02 1.91 -3.65
C ALA A 373 -34.52 2.10 -5.09
N GLN A 374 -34.13 3.23 -5.72
CA GLN A 374 -34.53 3.60 -7.09
C GLN A 374 -33.52 3.18 -8.16
N GLN A 375 -32.36 2.67 -7.75
CA GLN A 375 -31.29 2.28 -8.66
C GLN A 375 -30.91 0.80 -8.49
N PRO A 376 -30.44 0.14 -9.55
CA PRO A 376 -30.63 0.55 -10.95
C PRO A 376 -32.09 0.38 -11.44
N PRO A 377 -32.43 0.93 -12.62
CA PRO A 377 -33.75 0.73 -13.24
C PRO A 377 -34.02 -0.76 -13.51
N LEU A 378 -35.14 -1.31 -12.99
CA LEU A 378 -35.42 -2.75 -13.06
C LEU A 378 -35.73 -3.22 -14.49
N GLU A 379 -36.31 -2.37 -15.33
CA GLU A 379 -36.70 -2.73 -16.70
C GLU A 379 -35.50 -3.18 -17.55
N ALA A 380 -34.37 -2.48 -17.42
CA ALA A 380 -33.14 -2.82 -18.13
C ALA A 380 -32.55 -4.14 -17.62
N LEU A 381 -32.59 -4.36 -16.31
CA LEU A 381 -32.14 -5.60 -15.68
C LEU A 381 -33.01 -6.79 -16.06
N ASP A 382 -34.34 -6.63 -16.03
CA ASP A 382 -35.29 -7.67 -16.42
C ASP A 382 -35.10 -8.07 -17.88
N ALA A 383 -34.87 -7.11 -18.78
CA ALA A 383 -34.59 -7.39 -20.19
C ALA A 383 -33.28 -8.16 -20.39
N ALA A 384 -32.20 -7.77 -19.70
CA ALA A 384 -30.90 -8.43 -19.80
C ALA A 384 -30.97 -9.86 -19.24
N LEU A 385 -31.60 -10.05 -18.08
CA LEU A 385 -31.75 -11.38 -17.46
C LEU A 385 -32.73 -12.28 -18.22
N ALA A 386 -33.76 -11.72 -18.85
CA ALA A 386 -34.66 -12.46 -19.73
C ALA A 386 -33.92 -13.02 -20.97
N ALA A 387 -32.94 -12.29 -21.50
CA ALA A 387 -32.08 -12.77 -22.59
C ALA A 387 -31.24 -13.98 -22.17
N GLU A 388 -30.90 -14.10 -20.88
CA GLU A 388 -30.21 -15.27 -20.29
C GLU A 388 -31.18 -16.41 -19.89
N GLY A 389 -32.50 -16.21 -20.06
CA GLY A 389 -33.54 -17.18 -19.73
C GLY A 389 -34.03 -17.13 -18.29
N TYR A 390 -33.74 -16.05 -17.55
CA TYR A 390 -34.33 -15.83 -16.24
C TYR A 390 -35.67 -15.09 -16.33
N SER A 391 -36.59 -15.40 -15.44
CA SER A 391 -37.85 -14.70 -15.26
C SER A 391 -37.90 -14.03 -13.90
N SER A 392 -38.44 -12.83 -13.86
CA SER A 392 -38.65 -12.07 -12.63
C SER A 392 -40.00 -12.41 -12.03
N SER A 393 -40.05 -12.65 -10.72
CA SER A 393 -41.29 -12.93 -10.00
C SER A 393 -41.23 -12.43 -8.56
N PRO A 394 -42.37 -11.96 -7.99
CA PRO A 394 -42.45 -11.63 -6.58
C PRO A 394 -42.40 -12.94 -5.75
N LEU A 395 -41.64 -12.92 -4.66
CA LEU A 395 -41.49 -14.04 -3.74
C LEU A 395 -41.68 -13.53 -2.31
N GLN A 396 -42.42 -14.32 -1.52
CA GLN A 396 -42.56 -14.06 -0.08
C GLN A 396 -41.59 -14.94 0.70
N SER A 397 -40.74 -14.34 1.53
CA SER A 397 -39.85 -15.09 2.42
C SER A 397 -39.81 -14.44 3.79
N ARG A 398 -40.23 -15.17 4.82
CA ARG A 398 -40.25 -14.72 6.22
C ARG A 398 -40.90 -13.35 6.46
N GLY A 399 -41.96 -13.06 5.71
CA GLY A 399 -42.69 -11.77 5.81
C GLY A 399 -42.12 -10.63 4.93
N LEU A 400 -40.99 -10.86 4.26
CA LEU A 400 -40.44 -9.94 3.25
C LEU A 400 -41.02 -10.21 1.88
N THR A 401 -41.40 -9.15 1.17
CA THR A 401 -41.71 -9.22 -0.24
C THR A 401 -40.40 -8.96 -1.02
N LEU A 402 -39.98 -9.97 -1.76
CA LEU A 402 -38.74 -9.97 -2.54
C LEU A 402 -39.09 -10.01 -4.04
N GLN A 403 -38.25 -9.49 -4.88
CA GLN A 403 -38.24 -9.76 -6.31
C GLN A 403 -37.12 -10.75 -6.60
N ALA A 404 -37.41 -11.87 -7.22
CA ALA A 404 -36.44 -12.93 -7.50
C ALA A 404 -36.36 -13.19 -9.01
N TRP A 405 -35.15 -13.42 -9.49
CA TRP A 405 -34.88 -13.82 -10.86
C TRP A 405 -34.50 -15.29 -10.89
N THR A 406 -35.35 -16.11 -11.50
CA THR A 406 -35.24 -17.58 -11.51
C THR A 406 -35.28 -18.12 -12.93
N LYS A 407 -34.54 -19.22 -13.14
CA LYS A 407 -34.53 -19.99 -14.38
C LYS A 407 -34.72 -21.46 -14.09
N LEU A 408 -35.57 -22.13 -14.84
CA LEU A 408 -35.77 -23.57 -14.72
C LEU A 408 -34.66 -24.30 -15.49
N GLN A 409 -33.97 -25.20 -14.81
CA GLN A 409 -32.97 -26.08 -15.40
C GLN A 409 -33.33 -27.53 -15.19
N SER A 410 -33.14 -28.35 -16.23
CA SER A 410 -33.23 -29.80 -16.11
C SER A 410 -31.95 -30.34 -15.48
N LYS A 411 -32.08 -31.04 -14.36
CA LYS A 411 -30.98 -31.73 -13.70
C LYS A 411 -31.10 -33.23 -13.89
N PRO A 412 -30.15 -33.87 -14.58
CA PRO A 412 -30.18 -35.33 -14.74
C PRO A 412 -30.03 -36.01 -13.38
N VAL A 413 -30.98 -36.88 -13.05
CA VAL A 413 -30.94 -37.69 -11.83
C VAL A 413 -30.72 -39.16 -12.26
N LYS A 414 -29.63 -39.76 -11.77
CA LYS A 414 -29.24 -41.12 -12.14
C LYS A 414 -30.37 -42.11 -11.78
N GLY A 415 -31.00 -42.71 -12.83
CA GLY A 415 -32.10 -43.70 -12.66
C GLY A 415 -33.52 -43.12 -12.53
N ASN A 416 -33.71 -41.82 -12.67
CA ASN A 416 -35.03 -41.17 -12.65
C ASN A 416 -35.16 -40.18 -13.83
N PRO A 417 -36.40 -39.79 -14.21
CA PRO A 417 -36.60 -38.73 -15.17
C PRO A 417 -35.97 -37.42 -14.65
N ASP A 418 -35.46 -36.60 -15.57
CA ASP A 418 -34.85 -35.32 -15.27
C ASP A 418 -35.75 -34.46 -14.37
N GLN A 419 -35.19 -33.97 -13.27
CA GLN A 419 -35.92 -33.07 -12.37
C GLN A 419 -35.70 -31.61 -12.80
N LEU A 420 -36.78 -30.85 -12.91
CA LEU A 420 -36.72 -29.41 -13.06
C LEU A 420 -36.33 -28.76 -11.73
N GLN A 421 -35.24 -28.07 -11.72
CA GLN A 421 -34.74 -27.29 -10.59
C GLN A 421 -34.74 -25.80 -10.91
N ALA A 422 -35.28 -25.00 -10.02
CA ALA A 422 -35.17 -23.54 -10.15
C ALA A 422 -33.75 -23.08 -9.75
N GLN A 423 -33.06 -22.45 -10.67
CA GLN A 423 -31.82 -21.75 -10.39
C GLN A 423 -32.11 -20.28 -10.11
N LEU A 424 -31.61 -19.76 -9.00
CA LEU A 424 -31.76 -18.37 -8.61
C LEU A 424 -30.53 -17.58 -9.13
N ALA A 425 -30.73 -16.54 -9.93
CA ALA A 425 -29.68 -15.58 -10.26
C ALA A 425 -29.40 -14.65 -9.08
N GLY A 426 -30.44 -14.27 -8.37
CA GLY A 426 -30.44 -13.46 -7.16
C GLY A 426 -31.83 -12.93 -6.85
N ALA A 427 -31.95 -12.28 -5.71
CA ALA A 427 -33.19 -11.65 -5.27
C ALA A 427 -32.90 -10.24 -4.72
N ARG A 428 -33.93 -9.38 -4.76
CA ARG A 428 -33.91 -8.00 -4.29
C ARG A 428 -34.95 -7.79 -3.21
N SER A 429 -34.56 -7.10 -2.14
CA SER A 429 -35.49 -6.54 -1.14
C SER A 429 -35.34 -5.02 -1.09
N VAL A 430 -36.40 -4.31 -0.76
CA VAL A 430 -36.37 -2.85 -0.59
C VAL A 430 -36.72 -2.52 0.86
N GLN A 431 -35.85 -1.77 1.50
CA GLN A 431 -35.99 -1.31 2.87
C GLN A 431 -35.80 0.21 2.91
N ALA A 432 -36.88 0.93 3.08
CA ALA A 432 -36.90 2.39 3.09
C ALA A 432 -36.20 3.01 1.86
N THR A 433 -35.00 3.57 2.03
CA THR A 433 -34.23 4.25 0.98
C THR A 433 -33.22 3.34 0.26
N TRP A 434 -33.05 2.09 0.73
CA TRP A 434 -32.04 1.18 0.22
C TRP A 434 -32.65 -0.07 -0.40
N ALA A 435 -32.03 -0.59 -1.44
CA ALA A 435 -32.32 -1.88 -2.01
C ALA A 435 -31.15 -2.83 -1.74
N TRP A 436 -31.47 -4.02 -1.25
CA TRP A 436 -30.52 -5.10 -0.98
C TRP A 436 -30.69 -6.21 -2.01
N TRP A 437 -29.60 -6.63 -2.61
CA TRP A 437 -29.55 -7.67 -3.63
C TRP A 437 -28.70 -8.81 -3.09
N GLY A 438 -29.21 -10.02 -3.09
CA GLY A 438 -28.52 -11.18 -2.53
C GLY A 438 -28.50 -12.36 -3.48
N GLN A 439 -27.42 -13.12 -3.43
CA GLN A 439 -27.28 -14.39 -4.14
C GLN A 439 -28.27 -15.44 -3.63
N SER A 440 -28.66 -15.34 -2.38
CA SER A 440 -29.57 -16.29 -1.75
C SER A 440 -30.59 -15.58 -0.87
N LEU A 441 -31.75 -16.21 -0.68
CA LEU A 441 -32.78 -15.73 0.23
C LEU A 441 -32.29 -15.68 1.68
N SER A 442 -31.37 -16.57 2.04
CA SER A 442 -30.83 -16.63 3.41
C SER A 442 -30.03 -15.39 3.76
N VAL A 443 -29.21 -14.86 2.84
CA VAL A 443 -28.40 -13.65 3.08
C VAL A 443 -29.28 -12.41 3.19
N LEU A 444 -30.35 -12.31 2.38
CA LEU A 444 -31.32 -11.22 2.48
C LEU A 444 -32.13 -11.27 3.79
N ASN A 445 -32.53 -12.46 4.22
CA ASN A 445 -33.22 -12.62 5.49
C ASN A 445 -32.32 -12.27 6.68
N GLN A 446 -31.04 -12.64 6.65
CA GLN A 446 -30.05 -12.23 7.67
C GLN A 446 -29.84 -10.71 7.69
N GLN A 447 -29.80 -10.07 6.53
CA GLN A 447 -29.71 -8.62 6.39
C GLN A 447 -30.93 -7.91 7.01
N ASP A 448 -32.12 -8.49 6.89
CA ASP A 448 -33.38 -7.94 7.45
C ASP A 448 -33.55 -8.22 8.95
N GLU A 449 -33.06 -9.35 9.45
CA GLU A 449 -33.21 -9.74 10.86
C GLU A 449 -32.52 -8.79 11.87
N GLY A 450 -31.76 -7.80 11.37
CA GLY A 450 -31.20 -6.69 12.15
C GLY A 450 -30.18 -7.08 13.21
N ARG A 451 -29.54 -8.24 13.09
CA ARG A 451 -28.40 -8.62 13.93
C ARG A 451 -27.17 -7.87 13.46
N ARG A 452 -26.80 -6.83 14.22
CA ARG A 452 -25.65 -5.99 13.91
C ARG A 452 -24.41 -6.87 13.72
N ALA A 453 -23.87 -6.87 12.51
CA ALA A 453 -22.62 -7.53 12.21
C ALA A 453 -21.45 -6.89 12.99
N PRO A 454 -20.38 -7.62 13.29
CA PRO A 454 -19.16 -7.01 13.76
C PRO A 454 -18.72 -5.91 12.78
N ALA A 455 -18.47 -4.72 13.31
CA ALA A 455 -18.11 -3.54 12.51
C ALA A 455 -16.68 -3.57 11.97
N GLU A 456 -15.96 -4.70 12.08
CA GLU A 456 -14.53 -4.82 11.78
C GLU A 456 -14.11 -4.28 10.40
N ARG A 457 -14.88 -4.59 9.35
CA ARG A 457 -14.54 -4.10 7.99
C ARG A 457 -14.80 -2.60 7.87
N LEU A 458 -15.82 -2.11 8.55
CA LEU A 458 -16.13 -0.68 8.62
C LEU A 458 -15.07 0.06 9.44
N GLU A 459 -14.68 -0.48 10.60
CA GLU A 459 -13.59 0.08 11.43
C GLU A 459 -12.27 0.14 10.67
N GLN A 460 -11.97 -0.86 9.83
CA GLN A 460 -10.79 -0.82 8.95
C GLN A 460 -10.85 0.35 7.97
N LEU A 461 -12.01 0.61 7.34
CA LEU A 461 -12.19 1.75 6.44
C LEU A 461 -12.10 3.08 7.20
N GLU A 462 -12.73 3.19 8.37
CA GLU A 462 -12.67 4.38 9.22
C GLU A 462 -11.23 4.69 9.66
N SER A 463 -10.41 3.68 9.89
CA SER A 463 -9.00 3.86 10.25
C SER A 463 -8.14 4.48 9.14
N LEU A 464 -8.59 4.45 7.87
CA LEU A 464 -7.95 5.14 6.75
C LEU A 464 -8.27 6.65 6.70
N GLY A 465 -9.17 7.12 7.58
CA GLY A 465 -9.41 8.54 7.82
C GLY A 465 -10.78 9.06 7.37
N THR A 466 -11.41 8.55 6.33
CA THR A 466 -12.75 9.04 5.93
C THR A 466 -13.53 7.98 5.16
N LEU A 467 -14.80 7.74 5.58
CA LEU A 467 -15.80 7.03 4.77
C LEU A 467 -16.30 7.86 3.57
N LYS A 468 -15.59 8.94 3.22
CA LYS A 468 -15.99 9.88 2.16
C LYS A 468 -15.28 9.61 0.83
N ALA A 469 -14.28 8.73 0.82
CA ALA A 469 -13.57 8.40 -0.40
C ALA A 469 -14.51 7.70 -1.39
N PRO A 470 -14.50 8.06 -2.67
CA PRO A 470 -15.41 7.51 -3.67
C PRO A 470 -15.21 6.01 -3.94
N VAL A 471 -14.02 5.48 -3.68
CA VAL A 471 -13.74 4.04 -3.76
C VAL A 471 -13.03 3.60 -2.49
N GLN A 472 -13.60 2.61 -1.81
CA GLN A 472 -13.08 2.06 -0.57
C GLN A 472 -13.25 0.55 -0.57
N TRP A 473 -12.28 -0.16 -0.01
CA TRP A 473 -12.33 -1.61 0.09
C TRP A 473 -11.64 -2.09 1.37
N ALA A 474 -12.30 -2.94 2.13
CA ALA A 474 -11.74 -3.63 3.30
C ALA A 474 -11.95 -5.13 3.17
N MET A 475 -11.00 -5.91 3.65
CA MET A 475 -11.04 -7.36 3.55
C MET A 475 -10.41 -8.02 4.80
N ASP A 476 -10.88 -9.23 5.08
CA ASP A 476 -10.32 -10.07 6.13
C ASP A 476 -8.95 -10.65 5.76
N GLY A 477 -8.31 -11.32 6.74
CA GLY A 477 -6.99 -11.90 6.54
C GLY A 477 -6.94 -12.94 5.44
N ALA A 478 -7.96 -13.77 5.28
CA ALA A 478 -7.97 -14.82 4.25
C ALA A 478 -8.03 -14.22 2.84
N THR A 479 -8.91 -13.27 2.63
CA THR A 479 -9.05 -12.55 1.35
C THR A 479 -7.80 -11.73 1.04
N ALA A 480 -7.25 -11.01 2.05
CA ALA A 480 -6.03 -10.23 1.91
C ALA A 480 -4.81 -11.11 1.55
N GLN A 481 -4.67 -12.25 2.20
CA GLN A 481 -3.59 -13.22 1.92
C GLN A 481 -3.67 -13.76 0.49
N GLN A 482 -4.88 -14.08 0.02
CA GLN A 482 -5.11 -14.55 -1.35
C GLN A 482 -4.70 -13.48 -2.38
N LEU A 483 -5.16 -12.24 -2.18
CA LEU A 483 -4.82 -11.11 -3.05
C LEU A 483 -3.30 -10.85 -3.08
N LEU A 484 -2.68 -10.74 -1.90
CA LEU A 484 -1.26 -10.45 -1.77
C LEU A 484 -0.38 -11.55 -2.37
N SER A 485 -0.78 -12.83 -2.27
CA SER A 485 -0.02 -13.94 -2.82
C SER A 485 0.17 -13.85 -4.35
N GLY A 486 -0.78 -13.22 -5.04
CA GLY A 486 -0.72 -12.92 -6.48
C GLY A 486 0.13 -11.68 -6.83
N TRP A 487 0.36 -10.78 -5.87
CA TRP A 487 1.02 -9.50 -6.13
C TRP A 487 2.55 -9.64 -6.12
N GLN A 488 3.19 -9.25 -7.24
CA GLN A 488 4.62 -9.45 -7.45
C GLN A 488 5.51 -8.78 -6.38
N PRO A 489 5.30 -7.50 -5.98
CA PRO A 489 6.10 -6.89 -4.93
C PRO A 489 5.99 -7.62 -3.58
N TRP A 490 4.82 -8.14 -3.24
CA TRP A 490 4.63 -8.90 -2.01
C TRP A 490 5.39 -10.24 -2.03
N ARG A 491 5.44 -10.91 -3.18
CA ARG A 491 6.24 -12.12 -3.34
C ARG A 491 7.72 -11.84 -3.17
N LEU A 492 8.20 -10.69 -3.69
CA LEU A 492 9.57 -10.25 -3.50
C LEU A 492 9.88 -10.01 -2.00
N VAL A 493 9.05 -9.24 -1.30
CA VAL A 493 9.20 -8.99 0.15
C VAL A 493 9.17 -10.30 0.95
N SER A 494 8.29 -11.24 0.58
CA SER A 494 8.23 -12.57 1.21
C SER A 494 9.49 -13.39 0.97
N ALA A 495 10.06 -13.31 -0.23
CA ALA A 495 11.32 -13.98 -0.55
C ALA A 495 12.50 -13.41 0.27
N LEU A 496 12.56 -12.08 0.43
CA LEU A 496 13.58 -11.41 1.25
C LEU A 496 13.52 -11.82 2.72
N SER A 497 12.35 -12.13 3.25
CA SER A 497 12.19 -12.52 4.66
C SER A 497 12.61 -13.98 4.97
N SER A 498 13.05 -14.75 3.96
CA SER A 498 13.36 -16.19 4.05
C SER A 498 12.23 -17.04 4.65
N SER A 499 11.05 -16.47 4.82
CA SER A 499 9.84 -17.13 5.32
C SER A 499 8.60 -16.42 4.79
N SER A 500 7.52 -17.15 4.53
CA SER A 500 6.29 -16.53 4.10
C SER A 500 5.74 -15.62 5.21
N ILE A 501 5.63 -14.32 4.93
CA ILE A 501 4.97 -13.35 5.81
C ILE A 501 3.46 -13.25 5.54
N THR A 502 2.99 -13.84 4.45
CA THR A 502 1.58 -13.85 4.05
C THR A 502 0.66 -14.38 5.15
N PRO A 503 0.95 -15.51 5.85
CA PRO A 503 0.10 -16.02 6.91
C PRO A 503 -0.04 -15.09 8.12
N LEU A 504 0.85 -14.10 8.26
CA LEU A 504 0.81 -13.11 9.34
C LEU A 504 -0.20 -11.99 9.06
N VAL A 505 -0.68 -11.86 7.83
CA VAL A 505 -1.67 -10.84 7.46
C VAL A 505 -3.03 -11.20 8.08
N ASP A 506 -3.65 -10.23 8.74
CA ASP A 506 -4.94 -10.34 9.43
C ASP A 506 -6.06 -9.59 8.73
N GLY A 507 -5.71 -8.63 7.89
CA GLY A 507 -6.66 -7.86 7.08
C GLY A 507 -5.96 -6.79 6.27
N ALA A 508 -6.71 -6.25 5.32
CA ALA A 508 -6.27 -5.11 4.53
C ALA A 508 -7.43 -4.17 4.24
N ALA A 509 -7.12 -2.89 4.08
CA ALA A 509 -8.08 -1.91 3.61
C ALA A 509 -7.40 -0.91 2.68
N LEU A 510 -8.14 -0.35 1.75
CA LEU A 510 -7.69 0.72 0.89
C LEU A 510 -8.80 1.73 0.62
N SER A 511 -8.42 2.97 0.38
CA SER A 511 -9.30 4.03 -0.06
C SER A 511 -8.62 4.85 -1.16
N LEU A 512 -9.41 5.31 -2.11
CA LEU A 512 -8.96 6.10 -3.24
C LEU A 512 -9.82 7.34 -3.34
N GLU A 513 -9.19 8.51 -3.35
CA GLU A 513 -9.86 9.81 -3.40
C GLU A 513 -9.09 10.78 -4.29
N SER A 514 -9.77 11.78 -4.81
CA SER A 514 -9.08 12.94 -5.41
C SER A 514 -8.53 13.80 -4.28
N ASP A 515 -7.27 14.21 -4.39
CA ASP A 515 -6.67 15.09 -3.40
C ASP A 515 -7.10 16.55 -3.66
N ASP A 516 -7.36 17.28 -2.56
CA ASP A 516 -7.94 18.63 -2.62
C ASP A 516 -7.07 19.65 -3.36
N LEU A 517 -7.71 20.33 -4.27
CA LEU A 517 -7.45 21.60 -4.98
C LEU A 517 -6.00 21.99 -5.34
N PRO A 518 -5.71 22.08 -6.65
CA PRO A 518 -6.56 21.61 -7.75
C PRO A 518 -6.45 20.11 -7.90
N ALA A 519 -7.54 19.38 -8.07
CA ALA A 519 -7.69 17.92 -8.11
C ALA A 519 -6.80 17.19 -9.15
N ARG A 520 -5.51 17.56 -9.20
CA ARG A 520 -4.48 16.96 -10.07
C ARG A 520 -3.70 15.85 -9.38
N ALA A 521 -4.17 15.39 -8.25
CA ALA A 521 -3.58 14.26 -7.58
C ALA A 521 -4.66 13.26 -7.15
N LEU A 522 -4.35 12.00 -7.36
CA LEU A 522 -5.07 10.87 -6.82
C LEU A 522 -4.38 10.43 -5.54
N ARG A 523 -5.11 10.35 -4.45
CA ARG A 523 -4.61 9.86 -3.17
C ARG A 523 -5.11 8.47 -2.89
N LEU A 524 -4.18 7.55 -2.69
CA LEU A 524 -4.45 6.19 -2.27
C LEU A 524 -3.95 6.02 -0.84
N ARG A 525 -4.85 5.60 0.05
CA ARG A 525 -4.48 5.16 1.39
C ARG A 525 -4.69 3.67 1.52
N GLY A 526 -3.74 3.00 2.12
CA GLY A 526 -3.79 1.57 2.38
C GLY A 526 -3.47 1.26 3.84
N LEU A 527 -4.07 0.22 4.36
CA LEU A 527 -3.77 -0.37 5.66
C LEU A 527 -3.56 -1.85 5.48
N LEU A 528 -2.45 -2.37 5.99
CA LEU A 528 -2.18 -3.79 6.10
C LEU A 528 -2.06 -4.12 7.59
N GLN A 529 -2.91 -5.00 8.08
CA GLN A 529 -2.92 -5.44 9.49
C GLN A 529 -2.26 -6.80 9.63
N PHE A 530 -1.53 -6.99 10.73
CA PHE A 530 -0.86 -8.24 11.05
C PHE A 530 -1.46 -8.87 12.31
N LYS A 531 -1.48 -10.20 12.34
CA LYS A 531 -1.87 -10.99 13.51
C LYS A 531 -1.02 -10.61 14.71
N GLY A 532 -1.69 -10.43 15.83
CA GLY A 532 -1.06 -10.04 17.07
C GLY A 532 -0.69 -11.19 17.97
#